data_bda613400b918d045675af078089f55c
#
_entry.id   bda613400b918d045675af078089f55c
#
_cell.length_a   1.000
_cell.length_b   1.000
_cell.length_c   1.000
_cell.angle_alpha   90.00
_cell.angle_beta   90.00
_cell.angle_gamma   90.00
#
_symmetry.space_group_name_H-M   'P 1'
#
loop_
_entity.id
_entity.type
_entity.pdbx_description
1 polymer ?
#
loop_
_entity_poly.entity_id
_entity_poly.type
_entity_poly.pdbx_seq_one_letter_code
_entity_poly.pdbx_strand_id
1 'polypeptide(L)'
;KKKNIYNTGYSYLEFLQKQKINQKEIANNVLFAPSWSKFNENLFEKHGYDLIKSIIRKRKIILRPHPQSLIKSSKQIKLIEKKFLNNENFLLNKNIFDLKPIFQSQILITDNGGMALEYAFITKKPVIFIDYKDKVHNKDFKKINLETLEDNFRKKFGLVVQANQIENLNDIIDNKVKDYENFGKDIENFFKENKIEFRNSSNKIADIIEKELNFKWNCLQITITFY
;
A
#
# COMPACT_ATOMS: atom_id res chain seq x y z
N LYS A 1 -1.03 32.84 -3.99
CA LYS A 1 -0.25 32.65 -5.24
C LYS A 1 -0.87 31.52 -6.04
N LYS A 2 -1.08 31.75 -7.34
CA LYS A 2 -1.53 30.70 -8.28
C LYS A 2 -0.44 29.61 -8.37
N LYS A 3 -0.83 28.34 -8.19
CA LYS A 3 0.10 27.21 -8.30
C LYS A 3 -0.10 26.54 -9.66
N ASN A 4 0.97 26.16 -10.31
CA ASN A 4 0.91 25.31 -11.48
C ASN A 4 0.71 23.87 -11.04
N ILE A 5 -0.21 23.15 -11.68
CA ILE A 5 -0.50 21.74 -11.42
C ILE A 5 -0.21 20.97 -12.71
N TYR A 6 0.62 19.94 -12.60
CA TYR A 6 1.01 19.09 -13.71
C TYR A 6 0.59 17.65 -13.46
N ASN A 7 0.01 17.01 -14.47
CA ASN A 7 -0.28 15.59 -14.42
C ASN A 7 0.95 14.79 -14.86
N THR A 8 1.69 14.27 -13.91
CA THR A 8 2.93 13.52 -14.15
C THR A 8 2.76 12.01 -14.03
N GLY A 9 1.64 11.55 -13.49
CA GLY A 9 1.46 10.16 -13.10
C GLY A 9 2.17 9.82 -11.79
N TYR A 10 2.25 8.52 -11.47
CA TYR A 10 2.81 8.04 -10.20
C TYR A 10 4.10 7.24 -10.43
N SER A 11 5.24 7.88 -10.24
CA SER A 11 6.57 7.32 -10.53
C SER A 11 6.90 6.06 -9.71
N TYR A 12 6.38 5.94 -8.49
CA TYR A 12 6.60 4.75 -7.67
C TYR A 12 5.89 3.50 -8.25
N LEU A 13 4.69 3.66 -8.82
CA LEU A 13 4.03 2.55 -9.53
C LEU A 13 4.82 2.13 -10.78
N GLU A 14 5.39 3.08 -11.51
CA GLU A 14 6.30 2.80 -12.63
C GLU A 14 7.52 1.98 -12.17
N PHE A 15 8.13 2.38 -11.07
CA PHE A 15 9.24 1.65 -10.46
C PHE A 15 8.84 0.22 -10.06
N LEU A 16 7.72 0.04 -9.34
CA LEU A 16 7.22 -1.27 -8.93
C LEU A 16 6.92 -2.18 -10.15
N GLN A 17 6.37 -1.62 -11.23
CA GLN A 17 6.10 -2.38 -12.44
C GLN A 17 7.38 -2.95 -13.07
N LYS A 18 8.45 -2.17 -13.10
CA LYS A 18 9.76 -2.62 -13.58
C LYS A 18 10.35 -3.76 -12.72
N GLN A 19 10.07 -3.75 -11.40
CA GLN A 19 10.55 -4.78 -10.47
C GLN A 19 9.76 -6.10 -10.55
N LYS A 20 8.53 -6.09 -11.06
CA LYS A 20 7.65 -7.26 -11.13
C LYS A 20 8.21 -8.39 -12.04
N ILE A 21 8.96 -8.05 -13.07
CA ILE A 21 9.32 -8.93 -14.20
C ILE A 21 9.99 -10.25 -13.74
N ASN A 22 10.71 -10.25 -12.63
CA ASN A 22 11.50 -11.40 -12.17
C ASN A 22 10.95 -12.07 -10.90
N GLN A 23 9.71 -11.76 -10.48
CA GLN A 23 9.17 -12.27 -9.22
C GLN A 23 8.14 -13.38 -9.48
N LYS A 24 8.39 -14.56 -8.89
CA LYS A 24 7.42 -15.67 -8.89
C LYS A 24 6.47 -15.54 -7.70
N GLU A 25 5.21 -15.79 -7.95
CA GLU A 25 4.21 -15.93 -6.90
C GLU A 25 4.50 -17.18 -6.06
N ILE A 26 4.29 -17.08 -4.75
CA ILE A 26 4.34 -18.23 -3.84
C ILE A 26 2.93 -18.47 -3.32
N ALA A 27 2.40 -19.62 -3.62
CA ALA A 27 1.07 -20.02 -3.17
C ALA A 27 0.94 -19.90 -1.63
N ASN A 28 -0.25 -19.50 -1.17
CA ASN A 28 -0.60 -19.40 0.25
C ASN A 28 0.12 -18.32 1.07
N ASN A 29 0.87 -17.41 0.47
CA ASN A 29 1.43 -16.28 1.20
C ASN A 29 0.42 -15.14 1.33
N VAL A 30 0.29 -14.62 2.54
CA VAL A 30 -0.53 -13.44 2.88
C VAL A 30 0.41 -12.31 3.29
N LEU A 31 0.27 -11.14 2.67
CA LEU A 31 0.97 -9.93 3.09
C LEU A 31 0.08 -9.19 4.09
N PHE A 32 0.55 -8.98 5.31
CA PHE A 32 -0.07 -8.09 6.27
C PHE A 32 0.74 -6.81 6.37
N ALA A 33 0.22 -5.73 5.79
CA ALA A 33 0.87 -4.43 5.76
C ALA A 33 -0.06 -3.37 6.40
N PRO A 34 -0.11 -3.31 7.73
CA PRO A 34 -0.93 -2.34 8.45
C PRO A 34 -0.40 -0.93 8.24
N SER A 35 -1.28 0.04 8.12
CA SER A 35 -0.91 1.44 8.07
C SER A 35 -0.62 1.97 9.49
N TRP A 36 -0.10 3.20 9.59
CA TRP A 36 0.20 3.86 10.84
C TRP A 36 -0.61 5.15 11.00
N SER A 37 -0.98 5.47 12.23
CA SER A 37 -1.61 6.74 12.57
C SER A 37 -0.91 7.37 13.78
N LYS A 38 -0.78 8.69 13.76
CA LYS A 38 -0.25 9.47 14.88
C LYS A 38 -1.26 9.64 16.01
N PHE A 39 -2.54 9.68 15.67
CA PHE A 39 -3.60 10.16 16.57
C PHE A 39 -4.45 9.05 17.16
N ASN A 40 -4.46 7.88 16.56
CA ASN A 40 -5.29 6.77 16.99
C ASN A 40 -4.45 5.51 17.19
N GLU A 41 -4.93 4.63 18.07
CA GLU A 41 -4.40 3.29 18.21
C GLU A 41 -4.45 2.58 16.84
N ASN A 42 -3.34 1.98 16.42
CA ASN A 42 -3.23 1.35 15.11
C ASN A 42 -3.82 -0.05 15.12
N LEU A 43 -4.33 -0.50 13.98
CA LEU A 43 -4.78 -1.89 13.77
C LEU A 43 -3.73 -2.91 14.25
N PHE A 44 -2.47 -2.67 13.89
CA PHE A 44 -1.37 -3.54 14.28
C PHE A 44 -1.21 -3.67 15.80
N GLU A 45 -1.29 -2.56 16.53
CA GLU A 45 -1.11 -2.53 17.98
C GLU A 45 -2.23 -3.29 18.69
N LYS A 46 -3.45 -3.16 18.22
CA LYS A 46 -4.63 -3.75 18.85
C LYS A 46 -4.91 -5.18 18.42
N HIS A 47 -4.87 -5.44 17.13
CA HIS A 47 -5.34 -6.69 16.54
C HIS A 47 -4.25 -7.47 15.80
N GLY A 48 -3.02 -6.96 15.71
CA GLY A 48 -1.94 -7.59 14.95
C GLY A 48 -1.61 -9.01 15.41
N TYR A 49 -1.62 -9.27 16.71
CA TYR A 49 -1.38 -10.60 17.27
C TYR A 49 -2.46 -11.59 16.85
N ASP A 50 -3.73 -11.24 17.04
CA ASP A 50 -4.86 -12.13 16.75
C ASP A 50 -4.98 -12.40 15.25
N LEU A 51 -4.73 -11.38 14.41
CA LEU A 51 -4.71 -11.52 12.98
C LEU A 51 -3.61 -12.52 12.52
N ILE A 52 -2.39 -12.35 13.01
CA ILE A 52 -1.29 -13.26 12.70
C ILE A 52 -1.62 -14.66 13.16
N LYS A 53 -2.09 -14.83 14.40
CA LYS A 53 -2.50 -16.11 14.99
C LYS A 53 -3.60 -16.80 14.18
N SER A 54 -4.54 -16.05 13.63
CA SER A 54 -5.59 -16.61 12.77
C SER A 54 -4.99 -17.15 11.46
N ILE A 55 -4.19 -16.35 10.76
CA ILE A 55 -3.67 -16.68 9.42
C ILE A 55 -2.70 -17.85 9.45
N ILE A 56 -1.76 -17.91 10.40
CA ILE A 56 -0.70 -18.94 10.45
C ILE A 56 -1.23 -20.37 10.60
N ARG A 57 -2.50 -20.55 10.92
CA ARG A 57 -3.16 -21.87 11.00
C ARG A 57 -3.22 -22.59 9.66
N LYS A 58 -3.31 -21.84 8.55
CA LYS A 58 -3.47 -22.39 7.19
C LYS A 58 -2.46 -21.83 6.19
N ARG A 59 -1.87 -20.64 6.45
CA ARG A 59 -1.09 -19.88 5.47
C ARG A 59 0.14 -19.26 6.09
N LYS A 60 1.13 -19.02 5.23
CA LYS A 60 2.25 -18.17 5.59
C LYS A 60 1.83 -16.70 5.59
N ILE A 61 2.13 -15.99 6.69
CA ILE A 61 1.93 -14.55 6.80
C ILE A 61 3.26 -13.81 6.83
N ILE A 62 3.35 -12.77 6.02
CA ILE A 62 4.48 -11.86 5.99
C ILE A 62 4.00 -10.54 6.59
N LEU A 63 4.44 -10.25 7.82
CA LEU A 63 4.20 -8.96 8.45
C LEU A 63 5.18 -7.92 7.91
N ARG A 64 4.66 -6.87 7.29
CA ARG A 64 5.42 -5.71 6.81
C ARG A 64 4.92 -4.45 7.52
N PRO A 65 5.49 -4.11 8.68
CA PRO A 65 5.07 -2.94 9.43
C PRO A 65 5.34 -1.66 8.64
N HIS A 66 4.48 -0.65 8.83
CA HIS A 66 4.77 0.69 8.32
C HIS A 66 6.10 1.21 8.91
N PRO A 67 6.93 1.97 8.17
CA PRO A 67 8.21 2.49 8.67
C PRO A 67 8.11 3.23 10.01
N GLN A 68 7.05 4.02 10.22
CA GLN A 68 6.81 4.69 11.50
C GLN A 68 6.51 3.71 12.63
N SER A 69 5.88 2.57 12.35
CA SER A 69 5.63 1.53 13.36
C SER A 69 6.92 0.86 13.82
N LEU A 70 7.93 0.74 12.96
CA LEU A 70 9.24 0.23 13.36
C LEU A 70 9.89 1.07 14.47
N ILE A 71 9.58 2.37 14.50
CA ILE A 71 10.08 3.31 15.50
C ILE A 71 9.13 3.41 16.68
N LYS A 72 7.85 3.72 16.41
CA LYS A 72 6.88 4.10 17.45
C LYS A 72 6.25 2.91 18.16
N SER A 73 6.07 1.79 17.46
CA SER A 73 5.48 0.55 17.97
C SER A 73 6.53 -0.57 18.12
N SER A 74 7.81 -0.22 18.27
CA SER A 74 8.93 -1.16 18.30
C SER A 74 8.80 -2.23 19.38
N LYS A 75 8.24 -1.90 20.55
CA LYS A 75 7.98 -2.86 21.64
C LYS A 75 6.99 -3.94 21.19
N GLN A 76 5.88 -3.54 20.55
CA GLN A 76 4.86 -4.46 20.04
C GLN A 76 5.41 -5.36 18.94
N ILE A 77 6.21 -4.80 18.03
CA ILE A 77 6.87 -5.58 16.98
C ILE A 77 7.80 -6.65 17.58
N LYS A 78 8.61 -6.29 18.58
CA LYS A 78 9.50 -7.24 19.28
C LYS A 78 8.71 -8.34 20.00
N LEU A 79 7.57 -8.01 20.61
CA LEU A 79 6.71 -9.01 21.27
C LEU A 79 6.14 -10.00 20.27
N ILE A 80 5.64 -9.53 19.13
CA ILE A 80 5.14 -10.39 18.05
C ILE A 80 6.26 -11.24 17.46
N GLU A 81 7.40 -10.65 17.15
CA GLU A 81 8.57 -11.35 16.65
C GLU A 81 8.97 -12.50 17.58
N LYS A 82 9.11 -12.22 18.89
CA LYS A 82 9.42 -13.24 19.91
C LYS A 82 8.36 -14.35 19.98
N LYS A 83 7.08 -13.97 19.87
CA LYS A 83 5.95 -14.92 20.02
C LYS A 83 5.87 -15.90 18.86
N PHE A 84 6.23 -15.49 17.65
CA PHE A 84 6.15 -16.28 16.44
C PHE A 84 7.52 -16.68 15.86
N LEU A 85 8.60 -16.47 16.60
CA LEU A 85 10.00 -16.71 16.15
C LEU A 85 10.24 -18.09 15.53
N ASN A 86 9.63 -19.12 16.13
CA ASN A 86 9.83 -20.52 15.71
C ASN A 86 8.68 -21.03 14.81
N ASN A 87 7.80 -20.14 14.34
CA ASN A 87 6.71 -20.55 13.46
C ASN A 87 7.11 -20.34 12.00
N GLU A 88 7.25 -21.43 11.25
CA GLU A 88 7.64 -21.44 9.83
C GLU A 88 6.69 -20.66 8.92
N ASN A 89 5.44 -20.49 9.37
CA ASN A 89 4.41 -19.73 8.66
C ASN A 89 4.44 -18.23 8.99
N PHE A 90 5.38 -17.75 9.80
CA PHE A 90 5.53 -16.34 10.12
C PHE A 90 6.84 -15.77 9.60
N LEU A 91 6.76 -14.65 8.90
CA LEU A 91 7.92 -13.87 8.48
C LEU A 91 7.72 -12.39 8.83
N LEU A 92 8.69 -11.79 9.49
CA LEU A 92 8.73 -10.35 9.73
C LEU A 92 9.66 -9.66 8.71
N ASN A 93 9.10 -8.85 7.83
CA ASN A 93 9.83 -8.04 6.85
C ASN A 93 9.98 -6.60 7.35
N LYS A 94 11.16 -6.27 7.89
CA LYS A 94 11.51 -4.92 8.37
C LYS A 94 12.17 -4.06 7.29
N ASN A 95 12.63 -4.70 6.19
CA ASN A 95 13.30 -4.00 5.11
C ASN A 95 12.28 -3.40 4.14
N ILE A 96 12.15 -2.08 4.16
CA ILE A 96 11.24 -1.36 3.27
C ILE A 96 11.62 -1.43 1.78
N PHE A 97 12.89 -1.73 1.49
CA PHE A 97 13.40 -1.88 0.13
C PHE A 97 13.24 -3.31 -0.41
N ASP A 98 12.91 -4.27 0.44
CA ASP A 98 12.59 -5.62 0.00
C ASP A 98 11.15 -5.67 -0.53
N LEU A 99 11.02 -5.73 -1.84
CA LEU A 99 9.73 -5.76 -2.55
C LEU A 99 9.19 -7.17 -2.78
N LYS A 100 9.99 -8.22 -2.50
CA LYS A 100 9.57 -9.61 -2.71
C LYS A 100 8.23 -9.95 -2.05
N PRO A 101 7.96 -9.56 -0.79
CA PRO A 101 6.68 -9.84 -0.15
C PRO A 101 5.46 -9.34 -0.92
N ILE A 102 5.57 -8.19 -1.61
CA ILE A 102 4.49 -7.61 -2.41
C ILE A 102 4.13 -8.55 -3.57
N PHE A 103 5.15 -9.01 -4.31
CA PHE A 103 4.92 -9.82 -5.51
C PHE A 103 4.61 -11.28 -5.19
N GLN A 104 5.19 -11.82 -4.11
CA GLN A 104 5.07 -13.22 -3.73
C GLN A 104 3.79 -13.55 -2.94
N SER A 105 3.04 -12.55 -2.49
CA SER A 105 1.81 -12.77 -1.75
C SER A 105 0.59 -12.89 -2.68
N GLN A 106 -0.37 -13.75 -2.31
CA GLN A 106 -1.63 -13.93 -3.04
C GLN A 106 -2.65 -12.86 -2.70
N ILE A 107 -2.57 -12.30 -1.51
CA ILE A 107 -3.53 -11.34 -0.99
C ILE A 107 -2.82 -10.38 -0.03
N LEU A 108 -3.28 -9.15 -0.02
CA LEU A 108 -2.89 -8.15 0.97
C LEU A 108 -4.00 -8.02 2.03
N ILE A 109 -3.61 -8.00 3.30
CA ILE A 109 -4.45 -7.55 4.41
C ILE A 109 -3.89 -6.23 4.92
N THR A 110 -4.73 -5.21 4.99
CA THR A 110 -4.37 -3.88 5.49
C THR A 110 -5.57 -3.22 6.16
N ASP A 111 -5.42 -2.00 6.62
CA ASP A 111 -6.53 -1.17 7.07
C ASP A 111 -6.81 -0.03 6.07
N ASN A 112 -6.19 1.12 6.25
CA ASN A 112 -6.40 2.27 5.37
C ASN A 112 -5.05 2.91 5.02
N GLY A 113 -4.63 2.80 3.77
CA GLY A 113 -3.34 3.33 3.33
C GLY A 113 -3.03 3.05 1.87
N GLY A 114 -2.08 3.81 1.30
CA GLY A 114 -1.68 3.74 -0.11
C GLY A 114 -1.19 2.37 -0.57
N MET A 115 -0.66 1.53 0.34
CA MET A 115 -0.20 0.17 0.01
C MET A 115 -1.29 -0.68 -0.65
N ALA A 116 -2.57 -0.46 -0.30
CA ALA A 116 -3.69 -1.18 -0.91
C ALA A 116 -3.78 -0.93 -2.41
N LEU A 117 -3.70 0.33 -2.81
CA LEU A 117 -3.71 0.74 -4.21
C LEU A 117 -2.47 0.24 -4.94
N GLU A 118 -1.30 0.44 -4.37
CA GLU A 118 -0.02 0.02 -4.95
C GLU A 118 0.00 -1.49 -5.18
N TYR A 119 -0.40 -2.27 -4.16
CA TYR A 119 -0.46 -3.72 -4.25
C TYR A 119 -1.43 -4.20 -5.33
N ALA A 120 -2.69 -3.75 -5.27
CA ALA A 120 -3.72 -4.15 -6.22
C ALA A 120 -3.37 -3.76 -7.65
N PHE A 121 -2.84 -2.55 -7.84
CA PHE A 121 -2.49 -2.05 -9.16
C PHE A 121 -1.36 -2.81 -9.81
N ILE A 122 -0.32 -3.15 -9.06
CA ILE A 122 0.86 -3.83 -9.60
C ILE A 122 0.64 -5.34 -9.71
N THR A 123 0.02 -5.95 -8.71
CA THR A 123 -0.11 -7.41 -8.67
C THR A 123 -1.38 -7.90 -9.35
N LYS A 124 -2.41 -7.06 -9.47
CA LYS A 124 -3.77 -7.45 -9.87
C LYS A 124 -4.41 -8.44 -8.90
N LYS A 125 -4.04 -8.36 -7.62
CA LYS A 125 -4.43 -9.29 -6.57
C LYS A 125 -5.35 -8.64 -5.55
N PRO A 126 -6.23 -9.42 -4.91
CA PRO A 126 -7.24 -8.89 -4.00
C PRO A 126 -6.64 -8.29 -2.73
N VAL A 127 -7.40 -7.35 -2.16
CA VAL A 127 -7.08 -6.68 -0.90
C VAL A 127 -8.22 -6.87 0.09
N ILE A 128 -7.88 -7.28 1.31
CA ILE A 128 -8.78 -7.29 2.47
C ILE A 128 -8.47 -6.06 3.31
N PHE A 129 -9.50 -5.28 3.59
CA PHE A 129 -9.44 -4.15 4.51
C PHE A 129 -10.04 -4.53 5.84
N ILE A 130 -9.25 -4.47 6.91
CA ILE A 130 -9.80 -4.59 8.26
C ILE A 130 -10.39 -3.25 8.68
N ASP A 131 -11.69 -3.23 8.91
CA ASP A 131 -12.40 -2.05 9.37
C ASP A 131 -12.19 -1.89 10.87
N TYR A 132 -11.39 -0.90 11.25
CA TYR A 132 -11.01 -0.69 12.64
C TYR A 132 -11.35 0.73 13.11
N LYS A 133 -10.58 1.73 12.68
CA LYS A 133 -10.80 3.13 13.04
C LYS A 133 -10.48 4.04 11.86
N ASP A 134 -11.24 5.10 11.74
CA ASP A 134 -10.96 6.15 10.76
C ASP A 134 -9.62 6.83 11.06
N LYS A 135 -8.81 7.03 10.03
CA LYS A 135 -7.50 7.68 10.09
C LYS A 135 -7.53 9.06 9.45
N VAL A 136 -8.43 9.88 9.92
CA VAL A 136 -8.54 11.25 9.41
C VAL A 136 -7.52 12.14 10.10
N HIS A 137 -6.53 12.59 9.34
CA HIS A 137 -5.49 13.51 9.80
C HIS A 137 -5.86 14.98 9.63
N ASN A 138 -6.68 15.30 8.63
CA ASN A 138 -7.15 16.66 8.36
C ASN A 138 -8.58 16.84 8.89
N LYS A 139 -8.75 17.68 9.91
CA LYS A 139 -10.07 17.98 10.50
C LYS A 139 -11.03 18.65 9.51
N ASP A 140 -10.48 19.32 8.51
CA ASP A 140 -11.25 20.05 7.49
C ASP A 140 -11.62 19.21 6.26
N PHE A 141 -11.31 17.90 6.26
CA PHE A 141 -11.54 17.03 5.10
C PHE A 141 -13.00 17.04 4.62
N LYS A 142 -13.95 17.13 5.56
CA LYS A 142 -15.40 17.21 5.24
C LYS A 142 -15.78 18.45 4.44
N LYS A 143 -14.98 19.53 4.53
CA LYS A 143 -15.23 20.78 3.79
C LYS A 143 -14.87 20.66 2.31
N ILE A 144 -14.04 19.67 1.95
CA ILE A 144 -13.54 19.50 0.57
C ILE A 144 -14.59 18.81 -0.31
N ASN A 145 -15.49 18.02 0.28
CA ASN A 145 -16.53 17.25 -0.39
C ASN A 145 -16.04 16.43 -1.60
N LEU A 146 -14.84 15.87 -1.49
CA LEU A 146 -14.24 15.00 -2.49
C LEU A 146 -13.95 13.65 -1.85
N GLU A 147 -14.38 12.59 -2.51
CA GLU A 147 -14.00 11.24 -2.15
C GLU A 147 -12.53 11.00 -2.54
N THR A 148 -11.75 10.40 -1.63
CA THR A 148 -10.36 10.01 -1.94
C THR A 148 -10.33 8.82 -2.89
N LEU A 149 -9.24 8.68 -3.64
CA LEU A 149 -9.05 7.52 -4.52
C LEU A 149 -9.05 6.21 -3.71
N GLU A 150 -8.46 6.25 -2.51
CA GLU A 150 -8.39 5.12 -1.57
C GLU A 150 -9.78 4.69 -1.10
N ASP A 151 -10.65 5.64 -0.74
CA ASP A 151 -12.01 5.34 -0.29
C ASP A 151 -12.86 4.77 -1.43
N ASN A 152 -12.74 5.33 -2.64
CA ASN A 152 -13.41 4.83 -3.83
C ASN A 152 -12.95 3.40 -4.15
N PHE A 153 -11.63 3.15 -4.13
CA PHE A 153 -11.07 1.84 -4.33
C PHE A 153 -11.56 0.83 -3.28
N ARG A 154 -11.52 1.20 -1.99
CA ARG A 154 -12.00 0.37 -0.89
C ARG A 154 -13.46 -0.04 -1.05
N LYS A 155 -14.33 0.90 -1.47
CA LYS A 155 -15.76 0.64 -1.69
C LYS A 155 -16.02 -0.26 -2.88
N LYS A 156 -15.30 -0.06 -4.00
CA LYS A 156 -15.53 -0.80 -5.24
C LYS A 156 -14.92 -2.20 -5.22
N PHE A 157 -13.72 -2.35 -4.66
CA PHE A 157 -12.89 -3.56 -4.84
C PHE A 157 -12.39 -4.16 -3.54
N GLY A 158 -12.46 -3.43 -2.45
CA GLY A 158 -12.00 -3.92 -1.16
C GLY A 158 -12.99 -4.91 -0.56
N LEU A 159 -12.48 -6.05 -0.09
CA LEU A 159 -13.24 -6.84 0.87
C LEU A 159 -13.06 -6.23 2.25
N VAL A 160 -14.11 -5.60 2.77
CA VAL A 160 -14.07 -4.99 4.10
C VAL A 160 -14.50 -6.02 5.15
N VAL A 161 -13.63 -6.28 6.11
CA VAL A 161 -13.83 -7.25 7.20
C VAL A 161 -13.80 -6.49 8.52
N GLN A 162 -14.81 -6.69 9.36
CA GLN A 162 -14.85 -6.08 10.68
C GLN A 162 -13.79 -6.69 11.61
N ALA A 163 -13.22 -5.90 12.51
CA ALA A 163 -12.18 -6.36 13.43
C ALA A 163 -12.59 -7.57 14.28
N ASN A 164 -13.88 -7.71 14.60
CA ASN A 164 -14.41 -8.86 15.33
C ASN A 164 -14.52 -10.16 14.48
N GLN A 165 -14.27 -10.09 13.16
CA GLN A 165 -14.30 -11.23 12.25
C GLN A 165 -12.90 -11.76 11.89
N ILE A 166 -11.85 -11.26 12.54
CA ILE A 166 -10.45 -11.62 12.26
C ILE A 166 -10.21 -13.14 12.38
N GLU A 167 -10.91 -13.83 13.25
CA GLU A 167 -10.77 -15.28 13.39
C GLU A 167 -11.20 -16.07 12.15
N ASN A 168 -12.08 -15.50 11.33
CA ASN A 168 -12.61 -16.11 10.11
C ASN A 168 -11.81 -15.75 8.85
N LEU A 169 -10.68 -15.04 8.97
CA LEU A 169 -9.91 -14.54 7.82
C LEU A 169 -9.48 -15.63 6.85
N ASN A 170 -9.14 -16.81 7.33
CA ASN A 170 -8.76 -17.91 6.44
C ASN A 170 -9.89 -18.33 5.49
N ASP A 171 -11.12 -18.43 6.00
CA ASP A 171 -12.29 -18.80 5.19
C ASP A 171 -12.69 -17.68 4.23
N ILE A 172 -12.56 -16.43 4.68
CA ILE A 172 -12.75 -15.24 3.85
C ILE A 172 -11.75 -15.21 2.70
N ILE A 173 -10.48 -15.51 2.97
CA ILE A 173 -9.43 -15.58 1.95
C ILE A 173 -9.72 -16.70 0.94
N ASP A 174 -10.12 -17.89 1.39
CA ASP A 174 -10.45 -19.01 0.52
C ASP A 174 -11.55 -18.65 -0.49
N ASN A 175 -12.55 -17.91 -0.04
CA ASN A 175 -13.64 -17.43 -0.89
C ASN A 175 -13.20 -16.33 -1.86
N LYS A 176 -12.34 -15.39 -1.41
CA LYS A 176 -11.91 -14.25 -2.23
C LYS A 176 -10.89 -14.63 -3.31
N VAL A 177 -10.00 -15.59 -3.00
CA VAL A 177 -8.98 -16.04 -3.96
C VAL A 177 -9.61 -16.77 -5.16
N LYS A 178 -10.78 -17.36 -5.02
CA LYS A 178 -11.48 -18.03 -6.11
C LYS A 178 -11.93 -17.11 -7.24
N ASP A 179 -12.15 -15.83 -6.97
CA ASP A 179 -12.64 -14.82 -7.94
C ASP A 179 -11.51 -13.91 -8.50
N TYR A 180 -10.33 -14.46 -8.58
CA TYR A 180 -9.11 -13.72 -8.85
C TYR A 180 -9.02 -13.16 -10.28
N GLU A 181 -9.47 -13.90 -11.29
CA GLU A 181 -9.38 -13.47 -12.70
C GLU A 181 -10.25 -12.23 -12.98
N ASN A 182 -11.44 -12.18 -12.39
CA ASN A 182 -12.34 -11.04 -12.53
C ASN A 182 -11.77 -9.81 -11.86
N PHE A 183 -11.20 -9.95 -10.66
CA PHE A 183 -10.59 -8.85 -9.93
C PHE A 183 -9.50 -8.12 -10.73
N GLY A 184 -8.66 -8.87 -11.46
CA GLY A 184 -7.62 -8.28 -12.30
C GLY A 184 -8.17 -7.37 -13.40
N LYS A 185 -9.25 -7.80 -14.07
CA LYS A 185 -9.96 -7.00 -15.09
C LYS A 185 -10.62 -5.75 -14.50
N ASP A 186 -11.25 -5.89 -13.35
CA ASP A 186 -11.91 -4.79 -12.66
C ASP A 186 -10.91 -3.70 -12.24
N ILE A 187 -9.73 -4.09 -11.77
CA ILE A 187 -8.65 -3.16 -11.47
C ILE A 187 -8.18 -2.42 -12.72
N GLU A 188 -8.04 -3.09 -13.86
CA GLU A 188 -7.65 -2.44 -15.12
C GLU A 188 -8.68 -1.41 -15.59
N ASN A 189 -9.96 -1.73 -15.44
CA ASN A 189 -11.04 -0.80 -15.77
C ASN A 189 -11.02 0.42 -14.83
N PHE A 190 -10.82 0.20 -13.54
CA PHE A 190 -10.68 1.28 -12.55
C PHE A 190 -9.53 2.24 -12.90
N PHE A 191 -8.39 1.73 -13.37
CA PHE A 191 -7.29 2.57 -13.85
C PHE A 191 -7.72 3.48 -14.99
N LYS A 192 -8.38 2.90 -15.99
CA LYS A 192 -8.85 3.63 -17.18
C LYS A 192 -9.86 4.70 -16.80
N GLU A 193 -10.86 4.36 -15.98
CA GLU A 193 -11.91 5.28 -15.52
C GLU A 193 -11.34 6.46 -14.73
N ASN A 194 -10.39 6.22 -13.85
CA ASN A 194 -9.77 7.25 -13.02
C ASN A 194 -8.57 7.94 -13.69
N LYS A 195 -8.27 7.63 -14.97
CA LYS A 195 -7.15 8.20 -15.72
C LYS A 195 -5.81 8.10 -14.97
N ILE A 196 -5.61 6.99 -14.24
CA ILE A 196 -4.40 6.77 -13.47
C ILE A 196 -3.28 6.38 -14.43
N GLU A 197 -2.39 7.31 -14.69
CA GLU A 197 -1.20 7.09 -15.49
C GLU A 197 0.01 6.84 -14.60
N PHE A 198 0.88 5.93 -15.03
CA PHE A 198 2.14 5.66 -14.33
C PHE A 198 3.30 5.34 -15.30
N ARG A 199 3.03 5.35 -16.61
CA ARG A 199 4.09 5.15 -17.62
C ARG A 199 4.83 6.46 -17.86
N ASN A 200 6.15 6.36 -17.88
CA ASN A 200 7.03 7.49 -18.17
C ASN A 200 6.88 8.68 -17.20
N SER A 201 6.40 8.40 -15.97
CA SER A 201 6.15 9.43 -14.95
C SER A 201 7.44 10.14 -14.54
N SER A 202 8.51 9.38 -14.37
CA SER A 202 9.82 9.92 -13.95
C SER A 202 10.40 10.90 -14.98
N ASN A 203 10.32 10.58 -16.28
CA ASN A 203 10.77 11.48 -17.34
C ASN A 203 9.88 12.73 -17.43
N LYS A 204 8.55 12.57 -17.37
CA LYS A 204 7.63 13.72 -17.32
C LYS A 204 7.96 14.69 -16.19
N ILE A 205 8.29 14.16 -15.00
CA ILE A 205 8.69 14.98 -13.85
C ILE A 205 10.01 15.70 -14.16
N ALA A 206 11.01 15.00 -14.70
CA ALA A 206 12.31 15.59 -15.04
C ALA A 206 12.16 16.72 -16.07
N ASP A 207 11.42 16.48 -17.16
CA ASP A 207 11.16 17.46 -18.21
C ASP A 207 10.48 18.73 -17.68
N ILE A 208 9.51 18.57 -16.76
CA ILE A 208 8.83 19.70 -16.13
C ILE A 208 9.78 20.48 -15.23
N ILE A 209 10.58 19.80 -14.42
CA ILE A 209 11.58 20.45 -13.55
C ILE A 209 12.58 21.23 -14.40
N GLU A 210 13.11 20.63 -15.45
CA GLU A 210 14.04 21.28 -16.36
C GLU A 210 13.43 22.53 -17.00
N LYS A 211 12.21 22.41 -17.53
CA LYS A 211 11.48 23.54 -18.11
C LYS A 211 11.26 24.68 -17.13
N GLU A 212 10.83 24.37 -15.90
CA GLU A 212 10.60 25.40 -14.87
C GLU A 212 11.89 26.04 -14.38
N LEU A 213 12.99 25.30 -14.30
CA LEU A 213 14.31 25.81 -13.97
C LEU A 213 14.83 26.72 -15.08
N ASN A 214 14.81 26.29 -16.33
CA ASN A 214 15.25 27.08 -17.47
C ASN A 214 14.45 28.38 -17.61
N PHE A 215 13.13 28.34 -17.35
CA PHE A 215 12.31 29.55 -17.32
C PHE A 215 12.78 30.55 -16.23
N LYS A 216 13.09 30.06 -15.02
CA LYS A 216 13.59 30.92 -13.92
C LYS A 216 14.96 31.47 -14.20
N TRP A 217 15.87 30.69 -14.79
CA TRP A 217 17.20 31.15 -15.15
C TRP A 217 17.16 32.26 -16.18
N ASN A 218 16.37 32.13 -17.22
CA ASN A 218 16.21 33.16 -18.25
C ASN A 218 15.62 34.46 -17.68
N CYS A 219 14.79 34.38 -16.64
CA CYS A 219 14.23 35.56 -15.98
C CYS A 219 15.19 36.23 -14.99
N LEU A 220 16.19 35.52 -14.46
CA LEU A 220 17.07 36.04 -13.41
C LEU A 220 18.45 36.48 -13.89
N GLN A 221 18.82 36.25 -15.15
CA GLN A 221 20.16 36.54 -15.71
C GLN A 221 21.32 36.13 -14.77
N ILE A 222 21.18 35.00 -14.09
CA ILE A 222 22.21 34.51 -13.17
C ILE A 222 23.10 33.53 -13.92
N THR A 223 24.34 33.91 -14.17
CA THR A 223 25.38 33.03 -14.69
C THR A 223 25.98 32.26 -13.51
N ILE A 224 25.73 30.94 -13.39
CA ILE A 224 26.46 30.09 -12.46
C ILE A 224 27.62 29.45 -13.23
N THR A 225 28.84 29.80 -12.87
CA THR A 225 30.04 29.16 -13.35
C THR A 225 30.33 27.99 -12.39
N PHE A 226 30.28 26.76 -12.89
CA PHE A 226 30.75 25.62 -12.13
C PHE A 226 32.26 25.55 -12.20
N TYR A 227 32.92 25.50 -11.04
CA TYR A 227 34.34 25.18 -10.87
C TYR A 227 34.48 23.69 -10.55
#